data_8a81cc4716ad098cf782828c71b89a64
#
_entry.id   8a81cc4716ad098cf782828c71b89a64
#
_cell.length_a   1.000
_cell.length_b   1.000
_cell.length_c   1.000
_cell.angle_alpha   90.00
_cell.angle_beta   90.00
_cell.angle_gamma   90.00
#
_symmetry.space_group_name_H-M   'P 1'
#
loop_
_entity.id
_entity.type
_entity.pdbx_description
1 polymer ?
#
loop_
_entity_poly.entity_id
_entity_poly.type
_entity_poly.pdbx_seq_one_letter_code
_entity_poly.pdbx_strand_id
1 'polypeptide(L)'
;FFMLKGLAISPGYALGQIYCLRHIQLENIESSTIPASETEAEIERFKNAIEISRSEISQLLELPQIKSSLEISNIFQAHLTLIDDPDLQKEVSKRIREQMHDVQSVVGSVIKDYSNFFRNLPDPQFQGKAIDIMDVGKRILKNCRKRKSSSNINKQFEDGIIIVAEDLTPSEIVGFNPGRIRGIAIEEGTPTSHASILARSLGIPALIQVKDLMQKAHSGNFAIIDGSSGQIILNPDESLRLRYTGELESYRQRQQKVLASLSEPSVTTDGVQVSLKANIGQLSDLDAVNANRADGI
;
A
#
# COMPACT_ATOMS: atom_id res chain seq x y z
N PHE A 1 9.24 -26.34 3.59
CA PHE A 1 8.32 -25.18 3.50
C PHE A 1 7.84 -24.73 4.88
N PHE A 2 7.44 -23.47 5.01
CA PHE A 2 6.81 -22.94 6.23
C PHE A 2 5.40 -22.48 5.88
N MET A 3 4.44 -22.86 6.71
CA MET A 3 3.06 -22.38 6.60
C MET A 3 2.81 -21.41 7.75
N LEU A 4 2.45 -20.18 7.41
CA LEU A 4 2.11 -19.15 8.37
C LEU A 4 0.65 -18.77 8.20
N LYS A 5 0.02 -18.30 9.28
CA LYS A 5 -1.37 -17.83 9.29
C LYS A 5 -1.43 -16.35 9.55
N GLY A 6 -2.35 -15.69 8.88
CA GLY A 6 -2.71 -14.29 9.07
C GLY A 6 -4.20 -14.08 8.93
N LEU A 7 -4.62 -12.85 9.03
CA LEU A 7 -5.99 -12.45 8.77
C LEU A 7 -6.17 -12.15 7.28
N ALA A 8 -7.08 -12.84 6.63
CA ALA A 8 -7.42 -12.60 5.22
C ALA A 8 -8.15 -11.26 5.05
N ILE A 9 -7.64 -10.41 4.15
CA ILE A 9 -8.20 -9.09 3.85
C ILE A 9 -8.87 -9.10 2.48
N SER A 10 -8.24 -9.73 1.51
CA SER A 10 -8.75 -9.86 0.15
C SER A 10 -8.67 -11.33 -0.26
N PRO A 11 -9.77 -11.91 -0.76
CA PRO A 11 -9.83 -13.32 -1.11
C PRO A 11 -9.07 -13.62 -2.40
N GLY A 12 -8.81 -14.91 -2.66
CA GLY A 12 -8.19 -15.41 -3.87
C GLY A 12 -6.87 -16.10 -3.59
N TYR A 13 -6.20 -16.51 -4.66
CA TYR A 13 -4.94 -17.22 -4.60
C TYR A 13 -3.86 -16.45 -5.33
N ALA A 14 -2.66 -16.40 -4.76
CA ALA A 14 -1.49 -15.82 -5.39
C ALA A 14 -0.31 -16.78 -5.33
N LEU A 15 0.37 -16.92 -6.45
CA LEU A 15 1.60 -17.70 -6.58
C LEU A 15 2.66 -16.82 -7.22
N GLY A 16 3.85 -16.76 -6.65
CA GLY A 16 4.93 -15.94 -7.20
C GLY A 16 6.18 -15.90 -6.36
N GLN A 17 7.16 -15.16 -6.86
CA GLN A 17 8.38 -14.88 -6.11
C GLN A 17 8.14 -13.80 -5.06
N ILE A 18 8.78 -13.97 -3.92
CA ILE A 18 8.73 -13.03 -2.81
C ILE A 18 9.60 -11.81 -3.11
N TYR A 19 9.05 -10.64 -2.90
CA TYR A 19 9.79 -9.40 -2.74
C TYR A 19 9.61 -8.89 -1.31
N CYS A 20 10.67 -8.98 -0.50
CA CYS A 20 10.66 -8.42 0.86
C CYS A 20 10.91 -6.92 0.79
N LEU A 21 9.90 -6.13 1.13
CA LEU A 21 10.03 -4.70 1.30
C LEU A 21 10.47 -4.41 2.73
N ARG A 22 11.71 -3.95 2.89
CA ARG A 22 12.23 -3.51 4.18
C ARG A 22 12.18 -2.00 4.24
N HIS A 23 11.42 -1.47 5.18
CA HIS A 23 11.32 -0.03 5.40
C HIS A 23 12.62 0.56 5.93
N ILE A 24 12.78 1.84 5.65
CA ILE A 24 13.68 2.68 6.41
C ILE A 24 13.02 2.84 7.77
N GLN A 25 13.53 2.17 8.76
CA GLN A 25 13.12 2.44 10.13
C GLN A 25 13.56 3.86 10.47
N LEU A 26 12.59 4.76 10.68
CA LEU A 26 12.85 6.14 11.10
C LEU A 26 13.63 6.19 12.41
N GLU A 27 13.59 5.11 13.17
CA GLU A 27 14.29 4.92 14.43
C GLU A 27 15.80 4.71 14.26
N ASN A 28 16.24 4.25 13.09
CA ASN A 28 17.64 3.94 12.77
C ASN A 28 18.30 5.01 11.89
N ILE A 29 17.73 6.20 11.78
CA ILE A 29 18.39 7.32 11.11
C ILE A 29 19.46 7.85 12.08
N GLU A 30 20.72 7.52 11.81
CA GLU A 30 21.84 8.07 12.54
C GLU A 30 21.86 9.59 12.35
N SER A 31 21.92 10.32 13.48
CA SER A 31 22.04 11.76 13.46
C SER A 31 23.44 12.15 12.95
N SER A 32 23.48 12.83 11.82
CA SER A 32 24.72 13.33 11.22
C SER A 32 24.78 14.85 11.29
N THR A 33 25.81 15.37 11.92
CA THR A 33 26.07 16.82 11.99
C THR A 33 26.70 17.32 10.69
N ILE A 34 26.35 18.53 10.30
CA ILE A 34 26.87 19.21 9.11
C ILE A 34 27.53 20.55 9.50
N PRO A 35 28.54 21.01 8.73
CA PRO A 35 29.08 22.35 8.93
C PRO A 35 28.05 23.42 8.53
N ALA A 36 28.12 24.59 9.17
CA ALA A 36 27.21 25.71 8.88
C ALA A 36 27.18 26.13 7.39
N SER A 37 28.27 25.92 6.68
CA SER A 37 28.35 26.19 5.23
C SER A 37 27.48 25.27 4.36
N GLU A 38 27.04 24.12 4.85
CA GLU A 38 26.22 23.14 4.12
C GLU A 38 24.73 23.26 4.44
N THR A 39 24.34 24.07 5.40
CA THR A 39 22.95 24.22 5.89
C THR A 39 21.98 24.58 4.75
N GLU A 40 22.31 25.57 3.95
CA GLU A 40 21.45 25.99 2.82
C GLU A 40 21.37 24.92 1.72
N ALA A 41 22.44 24.16 1.51
CA ALA A 41 22.42 23.04 0.57
C ALA A 41 21.50 21.90 1.04
N GLU A 42 21.47 21.61 2.34
CA GLU A 42 20.55 20.62 2.91
C GLU A 42 19.08 21.10 2.89
N ILE A 43 18.83 22.40 3.09
CA ILE A 43 17.49 23.00 2.93
C ILE A 43 17.03 22.91 1.47
N GLU A 44 17.89 23.19 0.50
CA GLU A 44 17.56 23.06 -0.91
C GLU A 44 17.29 21.60 -1.28
N ARG A 45 18.04 20.69 -0.69
CA ARG A 45 17.82 19.25 -0.86
C ARG A 45 16.45 18.80 -0.28
N PHE A 46 16.02 19.38 0.84
CA PHE A 46 14.70 19.20 1.39
C PHE A 46 13.61 19.70 0.45
N LYS A 47 13.72 20.94 -0.05
CA LYS A 47 12.76 21.51 -1.00
C LYS A 47 12.63 20.68 -2.27
N ASN A 48 13.73 20.23 -2.83
CA ASN A 48 13.73 19.33 -3.97
C ASN A 48 13.01 18.00 -3.66
N ALA A 49 13.22 17.44 -2.47
CA ALA A 49 12.52 16.23 -2.04
C ALA A 49 11.02 16.44 -1.90
N ILE A 50 10.57 17.59 -1.42
CA ILE A 50 9.16 18.00 -1.37
C ILE A 50 8.57 18.05 -2.78
N GLU A 51 9.21 18.72 -3.73
CA GLU A 51 8.71 18.82 -5.12
C GLU A 51 8.63 17.45 -5.80
N ILE A 52 9.63 16.60 -5.63
CA ILE A 52 9.61 15.23 -6.17
C ILE A 52 8.45 14.44 -5.53
N SER A 53 8.29 14.53 -4.20
CA SER A 53 7.23 13.82 -3.48
C SER A 53 5.83 14.27 -3.90
N ARG A 54 5.63 15.59 -4.11
CA ARG A 54 4.41 16.17 -4.65
C ARG A 54 4.09 15.64 -6.03
N SER A 55 5.09 15.67 -6.94
CA SER A 55 4.96 15.17 -8.31
C SER A 55 4.60 13.69 -8.35
N GLU A 56 5.24 12.86 -7.51
CA GLU A 56 4.93 11.44 -7.39
C GLU A 56 3.48 11.21 -6.97
N ILE A 57 2.97 11.90 -5.95
CA ILE A 57 1.57 11.75 -5.49
C ILE A 57 0.59 12.26 -6.54
N SER A 58 0.89 13.38 -7.19
CA SER A 58 0.04 13.90 -8.26
C SER A 58 -0.07 12.91 -9.42
N GLN A 59 1.02 12.24 -9.80
CA GLN A 59 1.00 11.18 -10.82
C GLN A 59 0.17 9.96 -10.37
N LEU A 60 0.22 9.60 -9.09
CA LEU A 60 -0.61 8.52 -8.56
C LEU A 60 -2.11 8.85 -8.65
N LEU A 61 -2.50 10.08 -8.32
CA LEU A 61 -3.89 10.56 -8.43
C LEU A 61 -4.42 10.53 -9.88
N GLU A 62 -3.54 10.58 -10.89
CA GLU A 62 -3.94 10.46 -12.29
C GLU A 62 -4.21 9.01 -12.76
N LEU A 63 -3.82 8.00 -11.97
CA LEU A 63 -4.05 6.60 -12.33
C LEU A 63 -5.56 6.27 -12.33
N PRO A 64 -6.08 5.59 -13.37
CA PRO A 64 -7.50 5.26 -13.46
C PRO A 64 -8.04 4.53 -12.24
N GLN A 65 -7.26 3.59 -11.67
CA GLN A 65 -7.63 2.81 -10.50
C GLN A 65 -7.76 3.65 -9.22
N ILE A 66 -7.01 4.76 -9.14
CA ILE A 66 -7.07 5.70 -8.01
C ILE A 66 -8.23 6.68 -8.22
N LYS A 67 -8.39 7.20 -9.45
CA LYS A 67 -9.50 8.11 -9.80
C LYS A 67 -10.87 7.47 -9.59
N SER A 68 -11.01 6.18 -9.85
CA SER A 68 -12.26 5.45 -9.66
C SER A 68 -12.59 5.13 -8.20
N SER A 69 -11.66 5.33 -7.26
CA SER A 69 -11.88 5.09 -5.84
C SER A 69 -11.74 6.39 -5.06
N LEU A 70 -12.87 6.96 -4.62
CA LEU A 70 -12.87 8.19 -3.83
C LEU A 70 -12.10 8.03 -2.52
N GLU A 71 -12.22 6.86 -1.89
CA GLU A 71 -11.54 6.56 -0.62
C GLU A 71 -10.01 6.63 -0.78
N ILE A 72 -9.47 6.02 -1.85
CA ILE A 72 -8.03 6.03 -2.13
C ILE A 72 -7.59 7.44 -2.57
N SER A 73 -8.38 8.10 -3.41
CA SER A 73 -8.10 9.47 -3.86
C SER A 73 -8.00 10.43 -2.67
N ASN A 74 -8.91 10.33 -1.70
CA ASN A 74 -8.90 11.15 -0.48
C ASN A 74 -7.64 10.95 0.36
N ILE A 75 -7.13 9.71 0.45
CA ILE A 75 -5.86 9.43 1.15
C ILE A 75 -4.71 10.21 0.51
N PHE A 76 -4.56 10.10 -0.81
CA PHE A 76 -3.49 10.81 -1.51
C PHE A 76 -3.68 12.32 -1.53
N GLN A 77 -4.91 12.82 -1.54
CA GLN A 77 -5.21 14.24 -1.39
C GLN A 77 -4.81 14.78 -0.01
N ALA A 78 -5.04 13.98 1.04
CA ALA A 78 -4.56 14.31 2.40
C ALA A 78 -3.02 14.33 2.45
N HIS A 79 -2.34 13.41 1.77
CA HIS A 79 -0.88 13.42 1.67
C HIS A 79 -0.35 14.67 0.95
N LEU A 80 -1.00 15.13 -0.11
CA LEU A 80 -0.64 16.41 -0.76
C LEU A 80 -0.78 17.58 0.20
N THR A 81 -1.88 17.64 0.96
CA THR A 81 -2.12 18.68 1.95
C THR A 81 -1.02 18.68 3.01
N LEU A 82 -0.56 17.51 3.47
CA LEU A 82 0.54 17.40 4.44
C LEU A 82 1.89 17.84 3.86
N ILE A 83 2.19 17.49 2.59
CA ILE A 83 3.41 17.90 1.90
C ILE A 83 3.45 19.41 1.72
N ASP A 84 2.31 20.02 1.41
CA ASP A 84 2.17 21.46 1.17
C ASP A 84 2.03 22.28 2.47
N ASP A 85 2.01 21.64 3.63
CA ASP A 85 1.91 22.30 4.92
C ASP A 85 3.12 23.22 5.16
N PRO A 86 2.90 24.56 5.20
CA PRO A 86 3.99 25.52 5.38
C PRO A 86 4.64 25.42 6.76
N ASP A 87 3.92 24.96 7.79
CA ASP A 87 4.46 24.87 9.14
C ASP A 87 5.40 23.67 9.25
N LEU A 88 5.08 22.54 8.63
CA LEU A 88 5.99 21.40 8.50
C LEU A 88 7.29 21.81 7.77
N GLN A 89 7.17 22.50 6.64
CA GLN A 89 8.33 22.93 5.84
C GLN A 89 9.20 23.96 6.57
N LYS A 90 8.58 24.90 7.28
CA LYS A 90 9.30 25.89 8.10
C LYS A 90 10.03 25.21 9.26
N GLU A 91 9.38 24.28 9.96
CA GLU A 91 9.97 23.60 11.10
C GLU A 91 11.19 22.77 10.69
N VAL A 92 11.12 22.02 9.59
CA VAL A 92 12.27 21.30 9.06
C VAL A 92 13.41 22.24 8.70
N SER A 93 13.13 23.31 7.95
CA SER A 93 14.14 24.29 7.54
C SER A 93 14.78 25.01 8.74
N LYS A 94 13.99 25.32 9.75
CA LYS A 94 14.45 25.94 11.02
C LYS A 94 15.37 24.97 11.76
N ARG A 95 14.97 23.72 11.96
CA ARG A 95 15.80 22.74 12.69
C ARG A 95 17.11 22.44 11.97
N ILE A 96 17.14 22.38 10.62
CA ILE A 96 18.40 22.23 9.87
C ILE A 96 19.37 23.35 10.23
N ARG A 97 18.89 24.62 10.26
CA ARG A 97 19.73 25.78 10.61
C ARG A 97 20.19 25.80 12.07
N GLU A 98 19.30 25.49 12.99
CA GLU A 98 19.57 25.60 14.42
C GLU A 98 20.41 24.44 14.95
N GLN A 99 20.12 23.21 14.49
CA GLN A 99 20.76 22.00 15.00
C GLN A 99 21.99 21.59 14.19
N MET A 100 22.17 22.15 12.98
CA MET A 100 23.28 21.76 12.08
C MET A 100 23.33 20.24 11.82
N HIS A 101 22.17 19.64 11.59
CA HIS A 101 22.03 18.25 11.20
C HIS A 101 21.62 18.12 9.74
N ASP A 102 21.97 16.96 9.13
CA ASP A 102 21.56 16.68 7.78
C ASP A 102 20.04 16.58 7.62
N VAL A 103 19.55 16.74 6.40
CA VAL A 103 18.13 16.74 6.09
C VAL A 103 17.43 15.45 6.51
N GLN A 104 18.08 14.28 6.41
CA GLN A 104 17.46 13.01 6.75
C GLN A 104 17.20 12.90 8.25
N SER A 105 18.19 13.28 9.07
CA SER A 105 18.08 13.31 10.53
C SER A 105 16.97 14.24 10.98
N VAL A 106 16.92 15.46 10.41
CA VAL A 106 15.93 16.47 10.78
C VAL A 106 14.53 16.07 10.35
N VAL A 107 14.34 15.65 9.10
CA VAL A 107 13.04 15.19 8.61
C VAL A 107 12.53 14.02 9.44
N GLY A 108 13.39 13.03 9.72
CA GLY A 108 13.02 11.88 10.57
C GLY A 108 12.55 12.31 11.96
N SER A 109 13.26 13.25 12.60
CA SER A 109 12.89 13.80 13.92
C SER A 109 11.54 14.55 13.87
N VAL A 110 11.36 15.46 12.91
CA VAL A 110 10.14 16.26 12.79
C VAL A 110 8.94 15.34 12.53
N ILE A 111 9.05 14.41 11.60
CA ILE A 111 7.96 13.47 11.29
C ILE A 111 7.59 12.62 12.51
N LYS A 112 8.58 12.17 13.28
CA LYS A 112 8.36 11.42 14.52
C LYS A 112 7.62 12.27 15.56
N ASP A 113 8.02 13.52 15.74
CA ASP A 113 7.37 14.44 16.68
C ASP A 113 5.92 14.71 16.30
N TYR A 114 5.65 15.00 15.01
CA TYR A 114 4.29 15.22 14.50
C TYR A 114 3.44 13.94 14.62
N SER A 115 3.96 12.78 14.20
CA SER A 115 3.23 11.52 14.33
C SER A 115 2.88 11.20 15.79
N ASN A 116 3.82 11.36 16.71
CA ASN A 116 3.58 11.17 18.15
C ASN A 116 2.55 12.15 18.69
N PHE A 117 2.60 13.42 18.29
CA PHE A 117 1.61 14.41 18.67
C PHE A 117 0.20 13.96 18.27
N PHE A 118 -0.02 13.61 17.01
CA PHE A 118 -1.33 13.17 16.53
C PHE A 118 -1.79 11.85 17.13
N ARG A 119 -0.87 10.91 17.37
CA ARG A 119 -1.17 9.62 18.00
C ARG A 119 -1.67 9.74 19.43
N ASN A 120 -1.21 10.77 20.16
CA ASN A 120 -1.58 11.03 21.54
C ASN A 120 -2.84 11.87 21.69
N LEU A 121 -3.45 12.35 20.60
CA LEU A 121 -4.73 13.04 20.66
C LEU A 121 -5.86 12.05 21.00
N PRO A 122 -6.85 12.48 21.82
CA PRO A 122 -7.91 11.59 22.28
C PRO A 122 -8.90 11.19 21.18
N ASP A 123 -9.00 11.96 20.09
CA ASP A 123 -9.91 11.71 18.98
C ASP A 123 -9.30 10.70 17.98
N PRO A 124 -9.98 9.55 17.72
CA PRO A 124 -9.51 8.55 16.78
C PRO A 124 -9.27 9.07 15.35
N GLN A 125 -9.98 10.11 14.91
CA GLN A 125 -9.77 10.69 13.58
C GLN A 125 -8.38 11.32 13.45
N PHE A 126 -7.87 11.93 14.51
CA PHE A 126 -6.52 12.49 14.52
C PHE A 126 -5.45 11.40 14.65
N GLN A 127 -5.75 10.30 15.34
CA GLN A 127 -4.81 9.17 15.42
C GLN A 127 -4.54 8.55 14.03
N GLY A 128 -5.55 8.50 13.14
CA GLY A 128 -5.39 8.08 11.74
C GLY A 128 -4.40 8.95 10.97
N LYS A 129 -4.37 10.27 11.22
CA LYS A 129 -3.42 11.19 10.58
C LYS A 129 -1.95 10.91 10.93
N ALA A 130 -1.68 10.28 12.06
CA ALA A 130 -0.32 9.86 12.40
C ALA A 130 0.26 8.88 11.38
N ILE A 131 -0.57 8.02 10.79
CA ILE A 131 -0.19 7.07 9.75
C ILE A 131 0.14 7.81 8.46
N ASP A 132 -0.71 8.77 8.05
CA ASP A 132 -0.49 9.59 6.87
C ASP A 132 0.81 10.40 6.97
N ILE A 133 1.06 10.99 8.15
CA ILE A 133 2.30 11.74 8.44
C ILE A 133 3.53 10.83 8.28
N MET A 134 3.45 9.59 8.77
CA MET A 134 4.54 8.63 8.64
C MET A 134 4.77 8.22 7.18
N ASP A 135 3.72 8.02 6.38
CA ASP A 135 3.84 7.68 4.96
C ASP A 135 4.47 8.84 4.16
N VAL A 136 3.96 10.05 4.34
CA VAL A 136 4.53 11.26 3.75
C VAL A 136 5.99 11.45 4.16
N GLY A 137 6.30 11.24 5.45
CA GLY A 137 7.66 11.33 5.97
C GLY A 137 8.62 10.31 5.34
N LYS A 138 8.21 9.05 5.22
CA LYS A 138 8.99 8.00 4.54
C LYS A 138 9.26 8.35 3.07
N ARG A 139 8.28 8.92 2.38
CA ARG A 139 8.39 9.39 0.99
C ARG A 139 9.40 10.53 0.87
N ILE A 140 9.29 11.56 1.70
CA ILE A 140 10.23 12.70 1.72
C ILE A 140 11.64 12.19 1.99
N LEU A 141 11.85 11.34 2.99
CA LEU A 141 13.14 10.75 3.33
C LEU A 141 13.76 9.95 2.19
N LYS A 142 12.94 9.15 1.49
CA LYS A 142 13.37 8.42 0.28
C LYS A 142 13.91 9.39 -0.78
N ASN A 143 13.22 10.51 -0.98
CA ASN A 143 13.59 11.53 -1.97
C ASN A 143 14.73 12.44 -1.50
N CYS A 144 15.00 12.54 -0.19
CA CYS A 144 16.19 13.18 0.36
C CYS A 144 17.48 12.38 0.17
N ARG A 145 17.41 11.08 -0.14
CA ARG A 145 18.63 10.28 -0.32
C ARG A 145 19.37 10.70 -1.58
N LYS A 146 20.68 10.88 -1.49
CA LYS A 146 21.54 10.98 -2.69
C LYS A 146 21.31 9.70 -3.49
N ARG A 147 20.82 9.83 -4.73
CA ARG A 147 20.50 8.71 -5.62
C ARG A 147 21.69 7.74 -5.73
N LYS A 148 21.72 6.71 -4.88
CA LYS A 148 22.30 5.45 -5.30
C LYS A 148 21.17 4.76 -6.05
N SER A 149 21.42 4.45 -7.32
CA SER A 149 20.47 3.89 -8.29
C SER A 149 19.35 3.09 -7.61
N SER A 150 18.13 3.56 -7.76
CA SER A 150 16.98 2.73 -7.50
C SER A 150 17.18 1.47 -8.35
N SER A 151 17.45 0.35 -7.69
CA SER A 151 17.43 -0.94 -8.36
C SER A 151 16.08 -1.00 -9.09
N ASN A 152 16.12 -1.17 -10.40
CA ASN A 152 14.96 -1.31 -11.26
C ASN A 152 14.24 -2.60 -10.84
N ILE A 153 13.45 -2.55 -9.76
CA ILE A 153 12.62 -3.65 -9.25
C ILE A 153 11.73 -4.17 -10.39
N ASN A 154 11.29 -3.26 -11.27
CA ASN A 154 10.49 -3.59 -12.45
C ASN A 154 11.22 -4.44 -13.49
N LYS A 155 12.55 -4.55 -13.46
CA LYS A 155 13.32 -5.41 -14.38
C LYS A 155 13.68 -6.78 -13.80
N GLN A 156 13.60 -6.94 -12.47
CA GLN A 156 14.13 -8.13 -11.79
C GLN A 156 13.08 -9.26 -11.66
N PHE A 157 11.78 -8.94 -11.79
CA PHE A 157 10.68 -9.90 -11.61
C PHE A 157 9.69 -9.79 -12.77
N GLU A 158 9.86 -10.61 -13.81
CA GLU A 158 9.01 -10.59 -15.01
C GLU A 158 7.61 -11.19 -14.77
N ASP A 159 7.50 -12.20 -13.91
CA ASP A 159 6.28 -13.02 -13.73
C ASP A 159 5.31 -12.52 -12.63
N GLY A 160 5.56 -11.35 -12.07
CA GLY A 160 4.78 -10.83 -10.95
C GLY A 160 5.26 -11.32 -9.59
N ILE A 161 5.03 -10.50 -8.56
CA ILE A 161 5.60 -10.67 -7.22
C ILE A 161 4.54 -10.82 -6.14
N ILE A 162 4.93 -11.50 -5.07
CA ILE A 162 4.27 -11.44 -3.77
C ILE A 162 5.06 -10.47 -2.89
N ILE A 163 4.43 -9.36 -2.51
CA ILE A 163 5.03 -8.39 -1.61
C ILE A 163 4.92 -8.91 -0.18
N VAL A 164 6.05 -8.92 0.51
CA VAL A 164 6.15 -9.26 1.93
C VAL A 164 6.76 -8.08 2.65
N ALA A 165 6.11 -7.59 3.71
CA ALA A 165 6.56 -6.44 4.48
C ALA A 165 6.17 -6.56 5.96
N GLU A 166 6.76 -5.76 6.82
CA GLU A 166 6.31 -5.56 8.19
C GLU A 166 4.99 -4.80 8.21
N ASP A 167 4.95 -3.68 7.50
CA ASP A 167 3.79 -2.87 7.20
C ASP A 167 3.90 -2.37 5.76
N LEU A 168 2.84 -1.80 5.19
CA LEU A 168 2.85 -1.35 3.81
C LEU A 168 2.05 -0.06 3.66
N THR A 169 2.68 0.94 3.09
CA THR A 169 2.03 2.22 2.82
C THR A 169 1.30 2.24 1.47
N PRO A 170 0.26 3.06 1.30
CA PRO A 170 -0.42 3.25 0.02
C PRO A 170 0.55 3.59 -1.12
N SER A 171 1.47 4.49 -0.82
CA SER A 171 2.48 4.96 -1.76
C SER A 171 3.37 3.84 -2.29
N GLU A 172 3.68 2.87 -1.44
CA GLU A 172 4.48 1.70 -1.82
C GLU A 172 3.69 0.73 -2.70
N ILE A 173 2.43 0.44 -2.34
CA ILE A 173 1.58 -0.45 -3.14
C ILE A 173 1.42 0.09 -4.56
N VAL A 174 1.13 1.37 -4.70
CA VAL A 174 0.93 2.00 -6.00
C VAL A 174 2.25 2.23 -6.74
N GLY A 175 3.35 2.41 -6.02
CA GLY A 175 4.70 2.51 -6.58
C GLY A 175 5.17 1.22 -7.27
N PHE A 176 4.63 0.08 -6.90
CA PHE A 176 4.69 -1.14 -7.71
C PHE A 176 3.61 -1.06 -8.78
N ASN A 177 3.93 -1.43 -10.02
CA ASN A 177 2.89 -1.58 -11.03
C ASN A 177 1.83 -2.59 -10.52
N PRO A 178 0.56 -2.17 -10.25
CA PRO A 178 -0.46 -3.04 -9.66
C PRO A 178 -0.68 -4.33 -10.45
N GLY A 179 -0.51 -4.28 -11.77
CA GLY A 179 -0.61 -5.45 -12.64
C GLY A 179 0.46 -6.52 -12.42
N ARG A 180 1.53 -6.17 -11.68
CA ARG A 180 2.62 -7.11 -11.33
C ARG A 180 2.53 -7.63 -9.90
N ILE A 181 1.67 -7.06 -9.06
CA ILE A 181 1.47 -7.59 -7.71
C ILE A 181 0.51 -8.76 -7.80
N ARG A 182 0.99 -9.95 -7.46
CA ARG A 182 0.18 -11.18 -7.38
C ARG A 182 -0.51 -11.32 -6.04
N GLY A 183 0.15 -10.90 -4.96
CA GLY A 183 -0.36 -10.99 -3.60
C GLY A 183 0.42 -10.13 -2.62
N ILE A 184 -0.15 -9.88 -1.45
CA ILE A 184 0.42 -9.08 -0.38
C ILE A 184 0.32 -9.85 0.93
N ALA A 185 1.41 -9.91 1.70
CA ALA A 185 1.39 -10.41 3.07
C ALA A 185 2.20 -9.47 3.97
N ILE A 186 1.63 -9.05 5.09
CA ILE A 186 2.27 -8.15 6.05
C ILE A 186 2.15 -8.66 7.48
N GLU A 187 3.18 -8.36 8.30
CA GLU A 187 3.20 -8.78 9.71
C GLU A 187 2.22 -8.00 10.56
N GLU A 188 2.09 -6.72 10.31
CA GLU A 188 1.24 -5.79 11.05
C GLU A 188 -0.03 -5.43 10.26
N GLY A 189 -0.72 -4.40 10.68
CA GLY A 189 -1.89 -3.85 9.99
C GLY A 189 -3.22 -4.23 10.62
N THR A 190 -4.24 -3.49 10.19
CA THR A 190 -5.63 -3.70 10.59
C THR A 190 -6.51 -3.87 9.35
N PRO A 191 -7.71 -4.46 9.48
CA PRO A 191 -8.65 -4.57 8.36
C PRO A 191 -9.04 -3.23 7.73
N THR A 192 -8.90 -2.14 8.49
CA THR A 192 -9.20 -0.75 8.07
C THR A 192 -7.95 0.05 7.71
N SER A 193 -6.76 -0.56 7.71
CA SER A 193 -5.55 0.12 7.27
C SER A 193 -5.62 0.47 5.79
N HIS A 194 -4.91 1.52 5.39
CA HIS A 194 -4.83 1.95 3.98
C HIS A 194 -4.35 0.82 3.05
N ALA A 195 -3.38 0.03 3.48
CA ALA A 195 -2.93 -1.15 2.74
C ALA A 195 -4.04 -2.17 2.50
N SER A 196 -4.87 -2.42 3.53
CA SER A 196 -5.99 -3.34 3.45
C SER A 196 -7.08 -2.84 2.49
N ILE A 197 -7.40 -1.56 2.55
CA ILE A 197 -8.35 -0.89 1.66
C ILE A 197 -7.87 -1.00 0.21
N LEU A 198 -6.60 -0.67 -0.04
CA LEU A 198 -6.01 -0.71 -1.38
C LEU A 198 -5.96 -2.13 -1.95
N ALA A 199 -5.55 -3.10 -1.16
CA ALA A 199 -5.50 -4.50 -1.59
C ALA A 199 -6.88 -5.01 -2.03
N ARG A 200 -7.94 -4.69 -1.26
CA ARG A 200 -9.32 -5.02 -1.62
C ARG A 200 -9.77 -4.32 -2.89
N SER A 201 -9.56 -3.03 -3.00
CA SER A 201 -9.95 -2.24 -4.17
C SER A 201 -9.25 -2.71 -5.46
N LEU A 202 -8.00 -3.14 -5.36
CA LEU A 202 -7.24 -3.68 -6.48
C LEU A 202 -7.50 -5.17 -6.74
N GLY A 203 -8.31 -5.84 -5.90
CA GLY A 203 -8.59 -7.27 -6.02
C GLY A 203 -7.35 -8.15 -5.81
N ILE A 204 -6.35 -7.67 -5.08
CA ILE A 204 -5.10 -8.40 -4.82
C ILE A 204 -5.28 -9.28 -3.58
N PRO A 205 -5.07 -10.61 -3.65
CA PRO A 205 -5.08 -11.49 -2.49
C PRO A 205 -4.14 -10.99 -1.40
N ALA A 206 -4.66 -10.75 -0.18
CA ALA A 206 -3.88 -10.10 0.86
C ALA A 206 -4.13 -10.68 2.26
N LEU A 207 -3.03 -10.79 3.01
CA LEU A 207 -3.00 -11.21 4.41
C LEU A 207 -2.32 -10.14 5.26
N ILE A 208 -2.85 -9.92 6.45
CA ILE A 208 -2.24 -9.09 7.50
C ILE A 208 -2.04 -9.90 8.77
N GLN A 209 -1.29 -9.35 9.73
CA GLN A 209 -1.01 -9.98 11.03
C GLN A 209 -0.38 -11.39 10.87
N VAL A 210 0.49 -11.53 9.87
CA VAL A 210 1.22 -12.79 9.62
C VAL A 210 2.47 -12.82 10.49
N LYS A 211 2.40 -13.51 11.62
CA LYS A 211 3.47 -13.55 12.63
C LYS A 211 4.77 -14.16 12.08
N ASP A 212 5.92 -13.58 12.44
CA ASP A 212 7.27 -14.03 12.04
C ASP A 212 7.51 -14.06 10.51
N LEU A 213 6.73 -13.32 9.74
CA LEU A 213 6.79 -13.34 8.28
C LEU A 213 8.13 -12.82 7.77
N MET A 214 8.56 -11.64 8.25
CA MET A 214 9.80 -10.99 7.81
C MET A 214 11.07 -11.76 8.23
N GLN A 215 10.97 -12.56 9.30
CA GLN A 215 12.05 -13.42 9.74
C GLN A 215 12.22 -14.64 8.81
N LYS A 216 11.10 -15.19 8.28
CA LYS A 216 11.09 -16.45 7.52
C LYS A 216 11.07 -16.24 6.02
N ALA A 217 10.59 -15.09 5.54
CA ALA A 217 10.51 -14.76 4.14
C ALA A 217 11.83 -14.16 3.62
N HIS A 218 12.22 -14.56 2.42
CA HIS A 218 13.43 -14.06 1.76
C HIS A 218 13.10 -13.71 0.31
N SER A 219 13.57 -12.55 -0.14
CA SER A 219 13.38 -12.12 -1.55
C SER A 219 13.97 -13.14 -2.50
N GLY A 220 13.26 -13.39 -3.59
CA GLY A 220 13.62 -14.39 -4.61
C GLY A 220 13.08 -15.80 -4.34
N ASN A 221 12.72 -16.13 -3.10
CA ASN A 221 12.05 -17.37 -2.80
C ASN A 221 10.61 -17.38 -3.34
N PHE A 222 10.02 -18.56 -3.48
CA PHE A 222 8.66 -18.70 -3.95
C PHE A 222 7.67 -18.77 -2.77
N ALA A 223 6.49 -18.18 -2.95
CA ALA A 223 5.40 -18.28 -1.98
C ALA A 223 4.04 -18.51 -2.65
N ILE A 224 3.11 -18.99 -1.85
CA ILE A 224 1.70 -19.11 -2.16
C ILE A 224 0.91 -18.39 -1.09
N ILE A 225 -0.01 -17.51 -1.50
CA ILE A 225 -1.02 -16.91 -0.62
C ILE A 225 -2.37 -17.55 -0.91
N ASP A 226 -3.02 -18.03 0.13
CA ASP A 226 -4.41 -18.44 0.14
C ASP A 226 -5.21 -17.43 0.97
N GLY A 227 -5.78 -16.45 0.28
CA GLY A 227 -6.62 -15.41 0.87
C GLY A 227 -7.98 -15.90 1.33
N SER A 228 -8.36 -17.15 1.02
CA SER A 228 -9.61 -17.74 1.50
C SER A 228 -9.44 -18.40 2.88
N SER A 229 -8.31 -19.07 3.09
CA SER A 229 -7.98 -19.72 4.36
C SER A 229 -7.12 -18.88 5.31
N GLY A 230 -6.63 -17.71 4.86
CA GLY A 230 -5.74 -16.86 5.63
C GLY A 230 -4.33 -17.43 5.80
N GLN A 231 -3.80 -18.10 4.77
CA GLN A 231 -2.51 -18.80 4.86
C GLN A 231 -1.51 -18.28 3.83
N ILE A 232 -0.25 -18.21 4.23
CA ILE A 232 0.89 -18.08 3.32
C ILE A 232 1.83 -19.27 3.50
N ILE A 233 2.25 -19.85 2.38
CA ILE A 233 3.18 -20.96 2.32
C ILE A 233 4.48 -20.47 1.69
N LEU A 234 5.55 -20.47 2.46
CA LEU A 234 6.88 -20.07 2.01
C LEU A 234 7.67 -21.31 1.55
N ASN A 235 8.35 -21.20 0.43
CA ASN A 235 9.13 -22.28 -0.19
C ASN A 235 8.32 -23.58 -0.38
N PRO A 236 7.13 -23.52 -1.05
CA PRO A 236 6.34 -24.71 -1.30
C PRO A 236 7.11 -25.69 -2.20
N ASP A 237 6.91 -26.98 -1.96
CA ASP A 237 7.37 -28.03 -2.87
C ASP A 237 6.55 -28.04 -4.17
N GLU A 238 6.98 -28.85 -5.13
CA GLU A 238 6.34 -28.92 -6.44
C GLU A 238 4.89 -29.41 -6.37
N SER A 239 4.59 -30.33 -5.47
CA SER A 239 3.24 -30.87 -5.29
C SER A 239 2.26 -29.82 -4.80
N LEU A 240 2.67 -28.98 -3.85
CA LEU A 240 1.89 -27.84 -3.37
C LEU A 240 1.71 -26.78 -4.46
N ARG A 241 2.75 -26.49 -5.22
CA ARG A 241 2.66 -25.53 -6.35
C ARG A 241 1.64 -25.99 -7.38
N LEU A 242 1.69 -27.26 -7.80
CA LEU A 242 0.74 -27.82 -8.75
C LEU A 242 -0.70 -27.78 -8.22
N ARG A 243 -0.91 -28.17 -6.96
CA ARG A 243 -2.22 -28.12 -6.32
C ARG A 243 -2.80 -26.69 -6.33
N TYR A 244 -2.03 -25.71 -5.85
CA TYR A 244 -2.53 -24.32 -5.76
C TYR A 244 -2.62 -23.63 -7.12
N THR A 245 -1.88 -24.09 -8.13
CA THR A 245 -2.09 -23.66 -9.53
C THR A 245 -3.47 -24.10 -10.02
N GLY A 246 -3.89 -25.34 -9.71
CA GLY A 246 -5.24 -25.82 -10.01
C GLY A 246 -6.33 -25.07 -9.26
N GLU A 247 -6.11 -24.75 -7.97
CA GLU A 247 -7.05 -23.92 -7.19
C GLU A 247 -7.20 -22.51 -7.77
N LEU A 248 -6.09 -21.87 -8.16
CA LEU A 248 -6.10 -20.56 -8.81
C LEU A 248 -6.89 -20.58 -10.11
N GLU A 249 -6.66 -21.59 -10.95
CA GLU A 249 -7.39 -21.72 -12.22
C GLU A 249 -8.88 -21.95 -11.99
N SER A 250 -9.25 -22.83 -11.05
CA SER A 250 -10.64 -23.08 -10.67
C SER A 250 -11.30 -21.81 -10.09
N TYR A 251 -10.56 -21.02 -9.31
CA TYR A 251 -11.05 -19.74 -8.79
C TYR A 251 -11.31 -18.75 -9.92
N ARG A 252 -10.38 -18.60 -10.87
CA ARG A 252 -10.52 -17.73 -12.05
C ARG A 252 -11.73 -18.12 -12.90
N GLN A 253 -11.90 -19.40 -13.16
CA GLN A 253 -13.04 -19.90 -13.92
C GLN A 253 -14.39 -19.62 -13.22
N ARG A 254 -14.44 -19.77 -11.88
CA ARG A 254 -15.64 -19.37 -11.11
C ARG A 254 -15.92 -17.88 -11.21
N GLN A 255 -14.89 -17.02 -11.09
CA GLN A 255 -15.05 -15.57 -11.25
C GLN A 255 -15.54 -15.22 -12.66
N GLN A 256 -14.98 -15.82 -13.70
CA GLN A 256 -15.45 -15.60 -15.09
C GLN A 256 -16.88 -16.03 -15.30
N LYS A 257 -17.32 -17.14 -14.71
CA LYS A 257 -18.72 -17.59 -14.80
C LYS A 257 -19.66 -16.61 -14.11
N VAL A 258 -19.29 -16.10 -12.92
CA VAL A 258 -20.06 -15.06 -12.21
C VAL A 258 -20.17 -13.81 -13.08
N LEU A 259 -19.05 -13.33 -13.65
CA LEU A 259 -19.07 -12.16 -14.54
C LEU A 259 -19.93 -12.39 -15.78
N ALA A 260 -19.92 -13.58 -16.38
CA ALA A 260 -20.75 -13.90 -17.53
C ALA A 260 -22.24 -13.92 -17.16
N SER A 261 -22.61 -14.42 -15.98
CA SER A 261 -23.99 -14.45 -15.51
C SER A 261 -24.58 -13.08 -15.14
N LEU A 262 -23.75 -12.04 -14.97
CA LEU A 262 -24.23 -10.68 -14.69
C LEU A 262 -25.11 -10.09 -15.79
N SER A 263 -25.09 -10.66 -16.99
CA SER A 263 -25.97 -10.24 -18.10
C SER A 263 -27.32 -10.97 -18.14
N GLU A 264 -27.49 -12.00 -17.33
CA GLU A 264 -28.74 -12.75 -17.28
C GLU A 264 -29.76 -12.04 -16.37
N PRO A 265 -31.06 -12.08 -16.71
CA PRO A 265 -32.08 -11.50 -15.84
C PRO A 265 -32.15 -12.28 -14.51
N SER A 266 -32.30 -11.56 -13.41
CA SER A 266 -32.45 -12.17 -12.08
C SER A 266 -33.86 -12.73 -11.93
N VAL A 267 -34.01 -14.03 -12.13
CA VAL A 267 -35.29 -14.76 -12.07
C VAL A 267 -35.21 -15.88 -11.05
N THR A 268 -36.22 -15.99 -10.19
CA THR A 268 -36.32 -17.10 -9.24
C THR A 268 -36.67 -18.41 -9.95
N THR A 269 -36.52 -19.56 -9.26
CA THR A 269 -36.80 -20.89 -9.82
C THR A 269 -38.25 -21.09 -10.23
N ASP A 270 -39.19 -20.30 -9.71
CA ASP A 270 -40.63 -20.25 -10.04
C ASP A 270 -40.93 -19.23 -11.12
N GLY A 271 -39.94 -18.59 -11.74
CA GLY A 271 -40.08 -17.68 -12.89
C GLY A 271 -40.39 -16.23 -12.56
N VAL A 272 -40.27 -15.82 -11.27
CA VAL A 272 -40.50 -14.45 -10.86
C VAL A 272 -39.25 -13.61 -11.07
N GLN A 273 -39.35 -12.52 -11.82
CA GLN A 273 -38.23 -11.58 -11.99
C GLN A 273 -38.03 -10.75 -10.73
N VAL A 274 -36.80 -10.69 -10.25
CA VAL A 274 -36.39 -9.94 -9.06
C VAL A 274 -35.42 -8.83 -9.46
N SER A 275 -35.67 -7.61 -9.00
CA SER A 275 -34.78 -6.49 -9.22
C SER A 275 -33.68 -6.48 -8.15
N LEU A 276 -32.43 -6.58 -8.59
CA LEU A 276 -31.25 -6.53 -7.72
C LEU A 276 -30.71 -5.10 -7.68
N LYS A 277 -30.93 -4.42 -6.56
CA LYS A 277 -30.47 -3.04 -6.36
C LYS A 277 -29.19 -2.99 -5.56
N ALA A 278 -28.35 -2.01 -5.88
CA ALA A 278 -27.13 -1.75 -5.13
C ALA A 278 -27.33 -0.68 -4.05
N ASN A 279 -26.73 -0.85 -2.89
CA ASN A 279 -26.58 0.22 -1.93
C ASN A 279 -25.31 1.00 -2.23
N ILE A 280 -25.41 2.31 -2.40
CA ILE A 280 -24.29 3.21 -2.61
C ILE A 280 -24.17 4.18 -1.44
N GLY A 281 -22.94 4.45 -1.03
CA GLY A 281 -22.62 5.46 -0.03
C GLY A 281 -22.24 6.80 -0.65
N GLN A 282 -21.80 6.77 -1.91
CA GLN A 282 -21.28 7.94 -2.62
C GLN A 282 -21.39 7.78 -4.15
N LEU A 283 -21.31 8.90 -4.88
CA LEU A 283 -21.47 8.91 -6.35
C LEU A 283 -20.41 8.09 -7.09
N SER A 284 -19.19 7.94 -6.53
CA SER A 284 -18.13 7.10 -7.11
C SER A 284 -18.47 5.61 -7.15
N ASP A 285 -19.44 5.17 -6.36
CA ASP A 285 -19.87 3.76 -6.34
C ASP A 285 -20.69 3.41 -7.60
N LEU A 286 -21.15 4.41 -8.37
CA LEU A 286 -21.92 4.21 -9.59
C LEU A 286 -21.17 3.38 -10.65
N ASP A 287 -19.86 3.55 -10.76
CA ASP A 287 -19.05 2.75 -11.70
C ASP A 287 -19.07 1.26 -11.31
N ALA A 288 -19.01 0.95 -10.02
CA ALA A 288 -19.15 -0.42 -9.52
C ALA A 288 -20.57 -0.97 -9.72
N VAL A 289 -21.61 -0.14 -9.52
CA VAL A 289 -23.01 -0.51 -9.80
C VAL A 289 -23.19 -0.89 -11.26
N ASN A 290 -22.66 -0.07 -12.17
CA ASN A 290 -22.73 -0.32 -13.62
C ASN A 290 -21.91 -1.56 -14.02
N ALA A 291 -20.71 -1.73 -13.48
CA ALA A 291 -19.85 -2.89 -13.74
C ALA A 291 -20.50 -4.20 -13.28
N ASN A 292 -21.21 -4.19 -12.15
CA ASN A 292 -21.94 -5.33 -11.61
C ASN A 292 -23.38 -5.45 -12.16
N ARG A 293 -23.78 -4.55 -13.07
CA ARG A 293 -25.10 -4.54 -13.74
C ARG A 293 -26.27 -4.63 -12.76
N ALA A 294 -26.23 -3.88 -11.66
CA ALA A 294 -27.36 -3.77 -10.77
C ALA A 294 -28.52 -3.07 -11.48
N ASP A 295 -29.75 -3.50 -11.20
CA ASP A 295 -30.98 -2.98 -11.83
C ASP A 295 -31.34 -1.57 -11.34
N GLY A 296 -30.62 -1.04 -10.38
CA GLY A 296 -30.82 0.31 -9.82
C GLY A 296 -30.12 0.46 -8.47
N ILE A 297 -30.42 1.57 -7.84
CA ILE A 297 -29.88 1.96 -6.54
C ILE A 297 -31.00 1.91 -5.51
#